data_9713a73d890b111f97bc32dcedd7d71a
#
_entry.id   9713a73d890b111f97bc32dcedd7d71a
#
_cell.length_a   1.000
_cell.length_b   1.000
_cell.length_c   1.000
_cell.angle_alpha   90.00
_cell.angle_beta   90.00
_cell.angle_gamma   90.00
#
_symmetry.space_group_name_H-M   'P 1'
#
loop_
_entity.id
_entity.type
_entity.pdbx_description
1 polymer ?
#
loop_
_entity_poly.entity_id
_entity_poly.type
_entity_poly.pdbx_seq_one_letter_code
_entity_poly.pdbx_strand_id
1 'polypeptide(L)'
;MRRNKIIVFAAVLLSACTLERWQSSATPSLDDHMSQMSATDLRAPMTGTATASGNPQGTPGLPASNNSAAARLAASPRHAEWVKIASEPGSKDSIMAWIVYPKTSGKAPVVVVVHEIFGLSTWVRGVADQVAAEGFIAIAPDFLSRARGGPSSDELPSQTATGLIRGVDAAERNRVIVAAANYAMTRPSADPRYAVIGYCWGGQTTFFHAIHGGVMGFAGGVAFYGLPYTTQGTPATATTPAVPGVLIGDSLAKIKTPVMLLSGSKDARIGAMMPALDSAMQALHKTYSGTNYEGAIHGFLRAQDDPKSPRDEVEEAANLAATKDGWPRTVAFLKKNLGVK
;
A
#
# COMPACT_ATOMS: atom_id res chain seq x y z
N MET A 1 25.17 13.27 77.10
CA MET A 1 25.06 14.09 75.88
C MET A 1 24.84 13.18 74.69
N ARG A 2 23.56 13.01 74.24
CA ARG A 2 23.20 12.20 73.04
C ARG A 2 22.85 13.15 71.91
N ARG A 3 23.61 13.11 70.83
CA ARG A 3 23.36 13.88 69.60
C ARG A 3 22.36 13.15 68.75
N ASN A 4 21.16 13.72 68.57
CA ASN A 4 20.15 13.29 67.62
C ASN A 4 20.63 13.69 66.20
N LYS A 5 20.73 12.69 65.29
CA LYS A 5 20.87 12.91 63.88
C LYS A 5 19.46 12.94 63.26
N ILE A 6 19.12 14.10 62.73
CA ILE A 6 17.90 14.27 61.96
C ILE A 6 18.21 13.75 60.56
N ILE A 7 17.48 12.69 60.13
CA ILE A 7 17.52 12.20 58.74
C ILE A 7 16.39 12.90 57.99
N VAL A 8 16.73 13.74 57.06
CA VAL A 8 15.80 14.37 56.11
C VAL A 8 15.52 13.38 55.03
N PHE A 9 14.30 12.84 54.97
CA PHE A 9 13.82 12.09 53.83
C PHE A 9 13.42 13.07 52.72
N ALA A 10 14.18 13.11 51.64
CA ALA A 10 13.77 13.77 50.39
C ALA A 10 12.73 12.86 49.69
N ALA A 11 11.48 13.31 49.72
CA ALA A 11 10.43 12.68 48.96
C ALA A 11 10.65 13.00 47.46
N VAL A 12 11.12 12.02 46.70
CA VAL A 12 11.12 12.07 45.26
C VAL A 12 9.67 11.85 44.80
N LEU A 13 9.03 12.91 44.34
CA LEU A 13 7.75 12.84 43.64
C LEU A 13 8.00 12.17 42.29
N LEU A 14 7.79 10.87 42.21
CA LEU A 14 7.60 10.14 40.98
C LEU A 14 6.27 10.59 40.40
N SER A 15 6.33 11.47 39.40
CA SER A 15 5.21 11.76 38.52
C SER A 15 4.85 10.46 37.80
N ALA A 16 3.81 9.79 38.27
CA ALA A 16 3.23 8.65 37.58
C ALA A 16 2.55 9.18 36.32
N CYS A 17 3.26 9.13 35.20
CA CYS A 17 2.60 9.11 33.91
C CYS A 17 1.73 7.85 33.88
N THR A 18 0.44 8.04 34.04
CA THR A 18 -0.55 7.01 33.77
C THR A 18 -0.43 6.62 32.30
N LEU A 19 0.25 5.50 32.07
CA LEU A 19 0.12 4.77 30.83
C LEU A 19 -1.35 4.30 30.75
N GLU A 20 -2.18 5.06 30.07
CA GLU A 20 -3.50 4.61 29.70
C GLU A 20 -3.33 3.28 28.94
N ARG A 21 -3.88 2.23 29.51
CA ARG A 21 -3.99 0.91 28.88
C ARG A 21 -4.76 1.07 27.59
N TRP A 22 -4.06 1.09 26.48
CA TRP A 22 -4.65 0.95 25.16
C TRP A 22 -5.25 -0.45 25.08
N GLN A 23 -6.56 -0.53 25.18
CA GLN A 23 -7.29 -1.77 24.92
C GLN A 23 -7.03 -2.17 23.48
N SER A 24 -6.72 -3.44 23.24
CA SER A 24 -6.62 -4.05 21.92
C SER A 24 -8.00 -4.05 21.29
N SER A 25 -8.38 -2.95 20.69
CA SER A 25 -9.62 -2.84 19.96
C SER A 25 -9.42 -3.33 18.52
N ALA A 26 -10.46 -3.93 18.01
CA ALA A 26 -10.62 -4.57 16.73
C ALA A 26 -9.85 -3.89 15.58
N THR A 27 -9.31 -4.71 14.70
CA THR A 27 -8.78 -4.30 13.39
C THR A 27 -9.80 -3.38 12.72
N PRO A 28 -9.41 -2.15 12.27
CA PRO A 28 -10.32 -1.26 11.58
C PRO A 28 -10.97 -2.01 10.41
N SER A 29 -12.29 -1.95 10.31
CA SER A 29 -12.99 -2.62 9.23
C SER A 29 -12.73 -1.90 7.90
N LEU A 30 -12.82 -2.63 6.80
CA LEU A 30 -12.79 -2.03 5.47
C LEU A 30 -13.92 -1.01 5.30
N ASP A 31 -15.05 -1.20 6.02
CA ASP A 31 -16.19 -0.28 6.00
C ASP A 31 -15.80 1.12 6.50
N ASP A 32 -14.89 1.21 7.47
CA ASP A 32 -14.36 2.50 7.92
C ASP A 32 -13.52 3.17 6.84
N HIS A 33 -12.73 2.39 6.13
CA HIS A 33 -11.98 2.89 5.00
C HIS A 33 -12.90 3.36 3.88
N MET A 34 -13.90 2.54 3.52
CA MET A 34 -14.85 2.79 2.44
C MET A 34 -15.81 3.93 2.73
N SER A 35 -16.32 4.06 3.96
CA SER A 35 -17.27 5.09 4.35
C SER A 35 -16.69 6.50 4.32
N GLN A 36 -15.36 6.62 4.38
CA GLN A 36 -14.63 7.88 4.37
C GLN A 36 -14.05 8.24 2.99
N MET A 37 -14.19 7.36 2.00
CA MET A 37 -13.75 7.64 0.63
C MET A 37 -14.81 8.44 -0.12
N SER A 38 -14.38 9.43 -0.90
CA SER A 38 -15.28 10.17 -1.79
C SER A 38 -15.80 9.26 -2.91
N ALA A 39 -16.89 9.66 -3.56
CA ALA A 39 -17.39 8.96 -4.76
C ALA A 39 -16.32 8.89 -5.88
N THR A 40 -15.38 9.83 -5.89
CA THR A 40 -14.23 9.84 -6.80
C THR A 40 -13.20 8.77 -6.45
N ASP A 41 -12.95 8.58 -5.14
CA ASP A 41 -12.00 7.58 -4.64
C ASP A 41 -12.49 6.15 -4.90
N LEU A 42 -13.81 5.96 -4.89
CA LEU A 42 -14.47 4.68 -5.13
C LEU A 42 -14.68 4.35 -6.62
N ARG A 43 -14.21 5.22 -7.53
CA ARG A 43 -14.27 4.91 -8.95
C ARG A 43 -13.52 3.62 -9.25
N ALA A 44 -14.26 2.64 -9.73
CA ALA A 44 -13.67 1.45 -10.32
C ALA A 44 -12.71 1.84 -11.44
N PRO A 45 -11.67 1.04 -11.69
CA PRO A 45 -10.96 1.08 -12.95
C PRO A 45 -11.99 1.05 -14.08
N MET A 46 -11.97 2.03 -14.99
CA MET A 46 -12.92 2.06 -16.08
C MET A 46 -12.76 0.81 -16.93
N THR A 47 -13.78 -0.06 -16.93
CA THR A 47 -13.94 -1.12 -17.90
C THR A 47 -14.53 -0.49 -19.15
N GLY A 48 -13.71 -0.06 -20.06
CA GLY A 48 -14.20 0.51 -21.30
C GLY A 48 -13.07 0.69 -22.29
N THR A 49 -13.34 0.41 -23.54
CA THR A 49 -12.54 0.89 -24.66
C THR A 49 -12.32 2.38 -24.45
N ALA A 50 -11.05 2.77 -24.27
CA ALA A 50 -10.65 4.15 -24.09
C ALA A 50 -11.30 5.00 -25.20
N THR A 51 -12.32 5.78 -24.83
CA THR A 51 -12.81 6.83 -25.70
C THR A 51 -11.73 7.92 -25.71
N ALA A 52 -11.11 8.05 -26.84
CA ALA A 52 -9.88 8.71 -27.18
C ALA A 52 -9.80 10.20 -26.79
N SER A 53 -9.45 10.52 -25.54
CA SER A 53 -8.88 11.85 -25.25
C SER A 53 -7.67 11.80 -24.32
N GLY A 54 -7.30 10.63 -23.79
CA GLY A 54 -6.06 10.43 -23.05
C GLY A 54 -4.92 9.93 -23.95
N ASN A 55 -3.67 10.05 -23.49
CA ASN A 55 -2.53 9.45 -24.17
C ASN A 55 -2.54 7.91 -23.94
N PRO A 56 -2.94 7.08 -24.95
CA PRO A 56 -3.07 5.64 -24.76
C PRO A 56 -1.71 4.95 -24.46
N GLN A 57 -0.61 5.65 -24.68
CA GLN A 57 0.73 5.19 -24.37
C GLN A 57 1.19 5.63 -22.96
N GLY A 58 0.47 6.56 -22.34
CA GLY A 58 0.89 7.14 -21.06
C GLY A 58 2.21 7.91 -21.15
N THR A 59 2.76 8.32 -20.02
CA THR A 59 4.06 8.99 -19.96
C THR A 59 5.19 7.96 -19.88
N PRO A 60 6.18 7.99 -20.78
CA PRO A 60 7.33 7.10 -20.73
C PRO A 60 8.06 7.17 -19.38
N GLY A 61 8.51 6.02 -18.87
CA GLY A 61 9.21 5.92 -17.58
C GLY A 61 8.32 6.00 -16.34
N LEU A 62 7.02 6.29 -16.49
CA LEU A 62 6.05 6.22 -15.41
C LEU A 62 5.22 4.94 -15.51
N PRO A 63 4.59 4.50 -14.40
CA PRO A 63 3.61 3.42 -14.46
C PRO A 63 2.45 3.78 -15.38
N ALA A 64 1.79 2.78 -15.91
CA ALA A 64 0.56 3.00 -16.67
C ALA A 64 -0.48 3.69 -15.78
N SER A 65 -1.24 4.60 -16.39
CA SER A 65 -2.53 5.01 -15.83
C SER A 65 -3.59 3.94 -16.11
N ASN A 66 -4.79 4.15 -15.55
CA ASN A 66 -5.92 3.29 -15.87
C ASN A 66 -6.20 3.25 -17.39
N ASN A 67 -6.08 4.39 -18.07
CA ASN A 67 -6.35 4.51 -19.51
C ASN A 67 -5.28 3.86 -20.38
N SER A 68 -4.03 3.85 -19.95
CA SER A 68 -2.91 3.35 -20.75
C SER A 68 -2.51 1.90 -20.42
N ALA A 69 -3.03 1.33 -19.33
CA ALA A 69 -2.60 0.04 -18.81
C ALA A 69 -2.74 -1.12 -19.81
N ALA A 70 -3.89 -1.24 -20.47
CA ALA A 70 -4.16 -2.33 -21.40
C ALA A 70 -3.23 -2.28 -22.62
N ALA A 71 -3.07 -1.09 -23.22
CA ALA A 71 -2.20 -0.90 -24.39
C ALA A 71 -0.73 -1.14 -24.02
N ARG A 72 -0.28 -0.67 -22.88
CA ARG A 72 1.11 -0.86 -22.41
C ARG A 72 1.42 -2.30 -22.07
N LEU A 73 0.49 -3.03 -21.45
CA LEU A 73 0.66 -4.46 -21.20
C LEU A 73 0.75 -5.25 -22.50
N ALA A 74 -0.14 -4.96 -23.47
CA ALA A 74 -0.11 -5.61 -24.78
C ALA A 74 1.20 -5.37 -25.55
N ALA A 75 1.81 -4.20 -25.37
CA ALA A 75 3.07 -3.81 -25.98
C ALA A 75 4.31 -4.19 -25.16
N SER A 76 4.14 -4.75 -23.97
CA SER A 76 5.27 -5.06 -23.10
C SER A 76 6.18 -6.13 -23.71
N PRO A 77 7.50 -5.89 -23.73
CA PRO A 77 8.46 -6.87 -24.21
C PRO A 77 8.92 -7.85 -23.12
N ARG A 78 8.37 -7.77 -21.90
CA ARG A 78 8.76 -8.56 -20.74
C ARG A 78 7.96 -9.86 -20.68
N HIS A 79 8.58 -10.91 -20.17
CA HIS A 79 7.86 -12.14 -19.86
C HIS A 79 6.98 -11.94 -18.63
N ALA A 80 5.71 -12.25 -18.78
CA ALA A 80 4.72 -12.15 -17.71
C ALA A 80 3.73 -13.30 -17.80
N GLU A 81 3.31 -13.82 -16.64
CA GLU A 81 2.40 -14.96 -16.57
C GLU A 81 1.56 -14.99 -15.30
N TRP A 82 0.40 -15.64 -15.39
CA TRP A 82 -0.35 -16.03 -14.21
C TRP A 82 0.26 -17.29 -13.59
N VAL A 83 0.48 -17.24 -12.28
CA VAL A 83 0.97 -18.38 -11.50
C VAL A 83 -0.01 -18.72 -10.40
N LYS A 84 -0.10 -20.01 -10.09
CA LYS A 84 -0.85 -20.55 -8.96
C LYS A 84 0.12 -20.84 -7.82
N ILE A 85 -0.09 -20.23 -6.67
CA ILE A 85 0.80 -20.29 -5.52
C ILE A 85 0.07 -20.96 -4.37
N ALA A 86 0.66 -21.96 -3.72
CA ALA A 86 0.11 -22.49 -2.48
C ALA A 86 0.07 -21.38 -1.41
N SER A 87 -1.05 -21.24 -0.71
CA SER A 87 -1.23 -20.23 0.34
C SER A 87 -0.25 -20.40 1.51
N GLU A 88 0.14 -21.67 1.75
CA GLU A 88 1.17 -22.09 2.71
C GLU A 88 1.91 -23.31 2.16
N PRO A 89 3.15 -23.58 2.60
CA PRO A 89 3.88 -24.77 2.18
C PRO A 89 3.08 -26.05 2.43
N GLY A 90 2.87 -26.85 1.37
CA GLY A 90 2.11 -28.10 1.43
C GLY A 90 0.58 -27.96 1.43
N SER A 91 0.04 -26.76 1.40
CA SER A 91 -1.39 -26.52 1.33
C SER A 91 -1.95 -26.88 -0.04
N LYS A 92 -3.16 -27.44 -0.08
CA LYS A 92 -3.96 -27.59 -1.31
C LYS A 92 -4.66 -26.28 -1.68
N ASP A 93 -4.79 -25.37 -0.74
CA ASP A 93 -5.33 -24.04 -0.94
C ASP A 93 -4.31 -23.15 -1.66
N SER A 94 -4.77 -22.32 -2.56
CA SER A 94 -3.89 -21.57 -3.45
C SER A 94 -4.50 -20.23 -3.84
N ILE A 95 -3.64 -19.29 -4.14
CA ILE A 95 -3.96 -18.00 -4.71
C ILE A 95 -3.40 -17.90 -6.13
N MET A 96 -4.01 -17.06 -6.96
CA MET A 96 -3.43 -16.64 -8.22
C MET A 96 -2.53 -15.41 -8.02
N ALA A 97 -1.48 -15.30 -8.79
CA ALA A 97 -0.65 -14.10 -8.83
C ALA A 97 -0.17 -13.84 -10.27
N TRP A 98 0.03 -12.56 -10.59
CA TRP A 98 0.66 -12.14 -11.83
C TRP A 98 2.13 -11.86 -11.57
N ILE A 99 3.04 -12.56 -12.26
CA ILE A 99 4.48 -12.35 -12.14
C ILE A 99 5.05 -11.80 -13.43
N VAL A 100 5.97 -10.84 -13.32
CA VAL A 100 6.67 -10.22 -14.45
C VAL A 100 8.16 -10.23 -14.19
N TYR A 101 8.93 -10.64 -15.18
CA TYR A 101 10.38 -10.74 -15.10
C TYR A 101 11.07 -9.56 -15.81
N PRO A 102 12.10 -8.95 -15.20
CA PRO A 102 12.88 -7.91 -15.86
C PRO A 102 13.72 -8.47 -17.00
N LYS A 103 14.06 -7.62 -17.96
CA LYS A 103 15.03 -7.94 -19.01
C LYS A 103 16.46 -7.67 -18.50
N THR A 104 16.92 -8.49 -17.57
CA THR A 104 18.27 -8.39 -17.01
C THR A 104 18.99 -9.72 -17.14
N SER A 105 20.33 -9.71 -17.24
CA SER A 105 21.15 -10.91 -17.32
C SER A 105 21.51 -11.50 -15.95
N GLY A 106 21.21 -10.80 -14.85
CA GLY A 106 21.55 -11.19 -13.48
C GLY A 106 20.35 -11.56 -12.64
N LYS A 107 20.61 -11.87 -11.38
CA LYS A 107 19.55 -12.05 -10.39
C LYS A 107 18.96 -10.69 -10.04
N ALA A 108 17.63 -10.64 -9.92
CA ALA A 108 16.86 -9.46 -9.56
C ALA A 108 16.13 -9.67 -8.24
N PRO A 109 16.09 -8.68 -7.33
CA PRO A 109 15.26 -8.76 -6.13
C PRO A 109 13.78 -8.64 -6.48
N VAL A 110 12.96 -9.04 -5.53
CA VAL A 110 11.51 -9.16 -5.72
C VAL A 110 10.79 -7.92 -5.20
N VAL A 111 9.75 -7.49 -5.91
CA VAL A 111 8.78 -6.50 -5.44
C VAL A 111 7.38 -7.12 -5.49
N VAL A 112 6.75 -7.23 -4.32
CA VAL A 112 5.35 -7.63 -4.22
C VAL A 112 4.49 -6.39 -4.43
N VAL A 113 3.57 -6.44 -5.41
CA VAL A 113 2.68 -5.33 -5.77
C VAL A 113 1.27 -5.64 -5.30
N VAL A 114 0.78 -4.90 -4.30
CA VAL A 114 -0.52 -5.15 -3.67
C VAL A 114 -1.59 -4.22 -4.24
N HIS A 115 -2.64 -4.83 -4.78
CA HIS A 115 -3.73 -4.14 -5.47
C HIS A 115 -4.65 -3.33 -4.53
N GLU A 116 -5.50 -2.50 -5.13
CA GLU A 116 -6.58 -1.76 -4.47
C GLU A 116 -7.76 -2.68 -4.09
N ILE A 117 -8.86 -2.10 -3.62
CA ILE A 117 -10.10 -2.81 -3.26
C ILE A 117 -10.79 -3.51 -4.46
N PHE A 118 -10.38 -3.22 -5.68
CA PHE A 118 -11.00 -3.75 -6.91
C PHE A 118 -10.42 -5.10 -7.37
N GLY A 119 -9.46 -5.66 -6.63
CA GLY A 119 -8.75 -6.86 -7.04
C GLY A 119 -7.59 -6.58 -7.99
N LEU A 120 -7.01 -7.63 -8.55
CA LEU A 120 -5.87 -7.54 -9.45
C LEU A 120 -6.31 -7.14 -10.87
N SER A 121 -6.54 -5.83 -11.05
CA SER A 121 -6.96 -5.23 -12.31
C SER A 121 -5.83 -5.18 -13.35
N THR A 122 -6.18 -4.86 -14.59
CA THR A 122 -5.22 -4.60 -15.67
C THR A 122 -4.27 -3.46 -15.30
N TRP A 123 -4.76 -2.43 -14.60
CA TRP A 123 -3.91 -1.34 -14.12
C TRP A 123 -2.79 -1.84 -13.18
N VAL A 124 -3.12 -2.65 -12.17
CA VAL A 124 -2.11 -3.18 -11.23
C VAL A 124 -1.11 -4.08 -11.93
N ARG A 125 -1.55 -4.89 -12.91
CA ARG A 125 -0.65 -5.68 -13.76
C ARG A 125 0.27 -4.78 -14.59
N GLY A 126 -0.22 -3.63 -15.08
CA GLY A 126 0.59 -2.60 -15.74
C GLY A 126 1.63 -1.96 -14.81
N VAL A 127 1.28 -1.74 -13.55
CA VAL A 127 2.24 -1.28 -12.53
C VAL A 127 3.32 -2.35 -12.28
N ALA A 128 2.94 -3.63 -12.15
CA ALA A 128 3.89 -4.72 -12.00
C ALA A 128 4.85 -4.80 -13.21
N ASP A 129 4.35 -4.56 -14.41
CA ASP A 129 5.17 -4.49 -15.61
C ASP A 129 6.17 -3.33 -15.56
N GLN A 130 5.77 -2.13 -15.09
CA GLN A 130 6.68 -1.01 -14.89
C GLN A 130 7.73 -1.28 -13.81
N VAL A 131 7.34 -1.94 -12.70
CA VAL A 131 8.29 -2.38 -11.66
C VAL A 131 9.35 -3.32 -12.27
N ALA A 132 8.94 -4.21 -13.14
CA ALA A 132 9.87 -5.08 -13.85
C ALA A 132 10.75 -4.32 -14.86
N ALA A 133 10.26 -3.21 -15.45
CA ALA A 133 11.07 -2.32 -16.27
C ALA A 133 12.21 -1.66 -15.48
N GLU A 134 12.03 -1.46 -14.19
CA GLU A 134 13.03 -0.89 -13.27
C GLU A 134 14.08 -1.90 -12.79
N GLY A 135 13.98 -3.17 -13.24
CA GLY A 135 14.96 -4.21 -12.97
C GLY A 135 14.61 -5.17 -11.82
N PHE A 136 13.36 -5.20 -11.37
CA PHE A 136 12.89 -6.09 -10.31
C PHE A 136 12.04 -7.24 -10.86
N ILE A 137 12.02 -8.39 -10.18
CA ILE A 137 10.94 -9.36 -10.39
C ILE A 137 9.71 -8.81 -9.68
N ALA A 138 8.66 -8.50 -10.43
CA ALA A 138 7.42 -8.02 -9.87
C ALA A 138 6.42 -9.17 -9.72
N ILE A 139 5.82 -9.33 -8.55
CA ILE A 139 4.76 -10.29 -8.33
C ILE A 139 3.55 -9.62 -7.67
N ALA A 140 2.40 -9.72 -8.31
CA ALA A 140 1.15 -9.14 -7.83
C ALA A 140 0.17 -10.27 -7.44
N PRO A 141 0.03 -10.59 -6.13
CA PRO A 141 -0.94 -11.58 -5.67
C PRO A 141 -2.36 -11.05 -5.82
N ASP A 142 -3.26 -11.91 -6.22
CA ASP A 142 -4.69 -11.64 -6.30
C ASP A 142 -5.40 -12.12 -5.04
N PHE A 143 -5.65 -11.19 -4.12
CA PHE A 143 -6.30 -11.48 -2.84
C PHE A 143 -7.75 -11.94 -2.96
N LEU A 144 -8.37 -11.74 -4.12
CA LEU A 144 -9.75 -12.16 -4.38
C LEU A 144 -9.82 -13.55 -5.05
N SER A 145 -8.72 -14.04 -5.60
CA SER A 145 -8.69 -15.26 -6.42
C SER A 145 -9.16 -16.50 -5.68
N ARG A 146 -8.87 -16.60 -4.38
CA ARG A 146 -9.29 -17.71 -3.53
C ARG A 146 -10.81 -17.77 -3.40
N ALA A 147 -11.44 -16.65 -3.05
CA ALA A 147 -12.88 -16.57 -2.89
C ALA A 147 -13.64 -16.74 -4.22
N ARG A 148 -13.00 -16.38 -5.33
CA ARG A 148 -13.58 -16.47 -6.69
C ARG A 148 -13.33 -17.80 -7.39
N GLY A 149 -12.35 -18.58 -6.91
CA GLY A 149 -11.90 -19.79 -7.61
C GLY A 149 -11.10 -19.53 -8.89
N GLY A 150 -10.63 -18.29 -9.12
CA GLY A 150 -9.88 -17.89 -10.30
C GLY A 150 -9.38 -16.44 -10.25
N PRO A 151 -8.61 -15.99 -11.25
CA PRO A 151 -8.02 -14.65 -11.25
C PRO A 151 -9.09 -13.55 -11.36
N SER A 152 -8.77 -12.39 -10.80
CA SER A 152 -9.55 -11.17 -11.00
C SER A 152 -9.47 -10.67 -12.45
N SER A 153 -10.50 -9.99 -12.90
CA SER A 153 -10.57 -9.32 -14.20
C SER A 153 -11.21 -7.94 -14.03
N ASP A 154 -11.01 -7.07 -15.01
CA ASP A 154 -11.62 -5.73 -15.02
C ASP A 154 -13.14 -5.77 -15.20
N GLU A 155 -13.68 -6.93 -15.57
CA GLU A 155 -15.14 -7.17 -15.66
C GLU A 155 -15.79 -7.46 -14.29
N LEU A 156 -14.96 -7.66 -13.24
CA LEU A 156 -15.49 -7.89 -11.89
C LEU A 156 -16.19 -6.62 -11.40
N PRO A 157 -17.51 -6.66 -11.13
CA PRO A 157 -18.22 -5.50 -10.62
C PRO A 157 -17.55 -4.98 -9.33
N SER A 158 -17.35 -3.67 -9.23
CA SER A 158 -16.68 -3.04 -8.08
C SER A 158 -17.33 -3.42 -6.74
N GLN A 159 -18.66 -3.47 -6.70
CA GLN A 159 -19.40 -3.87 -5.50
C GLN A 159 -19.09 -5.32 -5.10
N THR A 160 -18.93 -6.22 -6.06
CA THR A 160 -18.53 -7.60 -5.79
C THR A 160 -17.09 -7.65 -5.28
N ALA A 161 -16.16 -6.95 -5.95
CA ALA A 161 -14.77 -6.90 -5.52
C ALA A 161 -14.64 -6.36 -4.09
N THR A 162 -15.29 -5.23 -3.78
CA THR A 162 -15.27 -4.62 -2.45
C THR A 162 -15.95 -5.49 -1.39
N GLY A 163 -17.00 -6.23 -1.75
CA GLY A 163 -17.62 -7.23 -0.88
C GLY A 163 -16.65 -8.36 -0.51
N LEU A 164 -15.91 -8.89 -1.48
CA LEU A 164 -14.94 -9.95 -1.26
C LEU A 164 -13.72 -9.47 -0.45
N ILE A 165 -13.21 -8.26 -0.74
CA ILE A 165 -12.03 -7.73 -0.05
C ILE A 165 -12.28 -7.49 1.45
N ARG A 166 -13.52 -7.21 1.87
CA ARG A 166 -13.92 -7.11 3.27
C ARG A 166 -13.69 -8.40 4.05
N GLY A 167 -13.75 -9.54 3.37
CA GLY A 167 -13.48 -10.85 3.98
C GLY A 167 -12.00 -11.16 4.17
N VAL A 168 -11.08 -10.33 3.64
CA VAL A 168 -9.63 -10.55 3.74
C VAL A 168 -9.09 -9.89 5.00
N ASP A 169 -8.96 -10.64 6.07
CA ASP A 169 -8.45 -10.15 7.34
C ASP A 169 -6.93 -9.85 7.32
N ALA A 170 -6.41 -9.24 8.38
CA ALA A 170 -5.00 -8.84 8.46
C ALA A 170 -4.04 -10.04 8.42
N ALA A 171 -4.42 -11.18 8.98
CA ALA A 171 -3.60 -12.39 8.98
C ALA A 171 -3.52 -12.97 7.56
N GLU A 172 -4.65 -13.02 6.85
CA GLU A 172 -4.70 -13.43 5.44
C GLU A 172 -3.87 -12.50 4.56
N ARG A 173 -3.98 -11.17 4.75
CA ARG A 173 -3.15 -10.20 4.02
C ARG A 173 -1.67 -10.52 4.14
N ASN A 174 -1.21 -10.78 5.36
CA ASN A 174 0.19 -11.11 5.61
C ASN A 174 0.57 -12.46 4.99
N ARG A 175 -0.27 -13.50 5.13
CA ARG A 175 -0.02 -14.82 4.52
C ARG A 175 0.13 -14.76 3.01
N VAL A 176 -0.75 -14.02 2.34
CA VAL A 176 -0.73 -13.87 0.88
C VAL A 176 0.54 -13.16 0.40
N ILE A 177 0.97 -12.09 1.08
CA ILE A 177 2.24 -11.42 0.75
C ILE A 177 3.41 -12.37 0.96
N VAL A 178 3.45 -13.08 2.08
CA VAL A 178 4.51 -14.05 2.40
C VAL A 178 4.58 -15.17 1.35
N ALA A 179 3.44 -15.72 0.97
CA ALA A 179 3.37 -16.76 -0.06
C ALA A 179 3.90 -16.25 -1.41
N ALA A 180 3.49 -15.06 -1.83
CA ALA A 180 3.94 -14.45 -3.08
C ALA A 180 5.45 -14.14 -3.05
N ALA A 181 5.94 -13.55 -1.97
CA ALA A 181 7.36 -13.23 -1.80
C ALA A 181 8.22 -14.50 -1.83
N ASN A 182 7.86 -15.53 -1.05
CA ASN A 182 8.57 -16.79 -1.03
C ASN A 182 8.58 -17.46 -2.41
N TYR A 183 7.43 -17.51 -3.08
CA TYR A 183 7.35 -18.05 -4.43
C TYR A 183 8.30 -17.35 -5.39
N ALA A 184 8.27 -16.02 -5.44
CA ALA A 184 9.10 -15.25 -6.36
C ALA A 184 10.59 -15.34 -6.00
N MET A 185 10.95 -15.32 -4.72
CA MET A 185 12.35 -15.44 -4.27
C MET A 185 12.98 -16.81 -4.58
N THR A 186 12.17 -17.86 -4.79
CA THR A 186 12.69 -19.18 -5.20
C THR A 186 12.93 -19.31 -6.71
N ARG A 187 12.61 -18.31 -7.51
CA ARG A 187 12.88 -18.37 -8.97
C ARG A 187 14.37 -18.33 -9.24
N PRO A 188 14.88 -19.06 -10.25
CA PRO A 188 16.32 -19.10 -10.56
C PRO A 188 16.95 -17.73 -10.80
N SER A 189 16.17 -16.79 -11.35
CA SER A 189 16.58 -15.40 -11.62
C SER A 189 16.39 -14.46 -10.42
N ALA A 190 15.95 -14.95 -9.26
CA ALA A 190 15.68 -14.11 -8.11
C ALA A 190 16.91 -13.94 -7.20
N ASP A 191 17.08 -12.72 -6.69
CA ASP A 191 17.82 -12.43 -5.45
C ASP A 191 16.82 -12.62 -4.28
N PRO A 192 17.19 -13.28 -3.18
CA PRO A 192 16.28 -13.62 -2.08
C PRO A 192 15.98 -12.41 -1.15
N ARG A 193 15.82 -11.23 -1.72
CA ARG A 193 15.37 -10.00 -1.03
C ARG A 193 14.08 -9.51 -1.68
N TYR A 194 13.20 -8.94 -0.86
CA TYR A 194 11.96 -8.36 -1.39
C TYR A 194 11.54 -7.10 -0.68
N ALA A 195 10.74 -6.31 -1.39
CA ALA A 195 10.01 -5.15 -0.86
C ALA A 195 8.53 -5.27 -1.25
N VAL A 196 7.69 -4.45 -0.63
CA VAL A 196 6.26 -4.40 -0.92
C VAL A 196 5.88 -3.01 -1.38
N ILE A 197 5.12 -2.91 -2.46
CA ILE A 197 4.42 -1.68 -2.87
C ILE A 197 2.93 -1.97 -2.82
N GLY A 198 2.12 -1.07 -2.25
CA GLY A 198 0.68 -1.24 -2.22
C GLY A 198 -0.07 0.05 -2.43
N TYR A 199 -1.27 -0.08 -2.98
CA TYR A 199 -2.13 1.02 -3.39
C TYR A 199 -3.45 0.99 -2.63
N CYS A 200 -3.90 2.08 -2.05
CA CYS A 200 -5.17 2.18 -1.32
C CYS A 200 -5.22 1.14 -0.16
N TRP A 201 -6.11 0.19 -0.21
CA TRP A 201 -6.15 -0.97 0.68
C TRP A 201 -4.81 -1.74 0.68
N GLY A 202 -4.17 -1.85 -0.48
CA GLY A 202 -2.82 -2.41 -0.61
C GLY A 202 -1.76 -1.56 0.09
N GLY A 203 -1.90 -0.24 0.11
CA GLY A 203 -1.04 0.66 0.88
C GLY A 203 -1.17 0.42 2.38
N GLN A 204 -2.39 0.27 2.89
CA GLN A 204 -2.63 -0.17 4.26
C GLN A 204 -2.02 -1.56 4.52
N THR A 205 -2.20 -2.48 3.60
CA THR A 205 -1.66 -3.85 3.68
C THR A 205 -0.13 -3.86 3.72
N THR A 206 0.53 -2.91 3.03
CA THR A 206 1.99 -2.72 3.11
C THR A 206 2.43 -2.33 4.53
N PHE A 207 1.74 -1.42 5.19
CA PHE A 207 2.00 -1.10 6.60
C PHE A 207 1.77 -2.31 7.51
N PHE A 208 0.69 -3.07 7.30
CA PHE A 208 0.41 -4.27 8.10
C PHE A 208 1.52 -5.30 7.95
N HIS A 209 2.01 -5.50 6.75
CA HIS A 209 3.13 -6.40 6.51
C HIS A 209 4.41 -5.94 7.23
N ALA A 210 4.72 -4.65 7.20
CA ALA A 210 5.85 -4.08 7.93
C ALA A 210 5.71 -4.22 9.46
N ILE A 211 4.48 -4.08 9.98
CA ILE A 211 4.14 -4.27 11.40
C ILE A 211 4.30 -5.74 11.81
N HIS A 212 3.88 -6.68 10.97
CA HIS A 212 4.02 -8.13 11.20
C HIS A 212 5.42 -8.66 10.94
N GLY A 213 6.31 -7.87 10.32
CA GLY A 213 7.73 -8.16 10.19
C GLY A 213 8.14 -8.96 8.96
N GLY A 214 7.20 -9.37 8.11
CA GLY A 214 7.51 -10.11 6.88
C GLY A 214 8.19 -11.47 7.12
N VAL A 215 8.92 -11.91 6.11
CA VAL A 215 9.85 -13.05 6.18
C VAL A 215 11.29 -12.60 5.92
N MET A 216 12.25 -13.53 6.05
CA MET A 216 13.65 -13.24 5.74
C MET A 216 13.77 -12.63 4.32
N GLY A 217 14.54 -11.57 4.21
CA GLY A 217 14.71 -10.82 2.96
C GLY A 217 13.79 -9.61 2.81
N PHE A 218 12.86 -9.36 3.74
CA PHE A 218 12.02 -8.16 3.70
C PHE A 218 12.83 -6.90 3.94
N ALA A 219 12.88 -6.01 2.94
CA ALA A 219 13.73 -4.82 2.93
C ALA A 219 12.98 -3.50 3.16
N GLY A 220 11.66 -3.51 3.09
CA GLY A 220 10.83 -2.33 3.32
C GLY A 220 9.60 -2.23 2.44
N GLY A 221 8.81 -1.17 2.62
CA GLY A 221 7.56 -0.98 1.92
C GLY A 221 7.27 0.44 1.48
N VAL A 222 6.53 0.57 0.37
CA VAL A 222 5.99 1.83 -0.12
C VAL A 222 4.47 1.75 -0.14
N ALA A 223 3.84 2.58 0.66
CA ALA A 223 2.39 2.69 0.75
C ALA A 223 1.92 3.91 -0.05
N PHE A 224 1.12 3.69 -1.07
CA PHE A 224 0.41 4.75 -1.75
C PHE A 224 -0.97 4.90 -1.13
N TYR A 225 -1.28 6.09 -0.65
CA TYR A 225 -2.58 6.49 -0.09
C TYR A 225 -3.24 5.42 0.81
N GLY A 226 -2.45 4.85 1.72
CA GLY A 226 -2.90 3.87 2.72
C GLY A 226 -2.28 4.13 4.09
N LEU A 227 -3.08 4.10 5.15
CA LEU A 227 -2.63 4.33 6.53
C LEU A 227 -2.32 3.01 7.25
N PRO A 228 -1.46 3.03 8.29
CA PRO A 228 -1.31 1.92 9.21
C PRO A 228 -2.59 1.67 10.03
N TYR A 229 -2.52 0.84 11.07
CA TYR A 229 -3.64 0.62 11.97
C TYR A 229 -4.09 1.91 12.66
N THR A 230 -5.40 2.19 12.55
CA THR A 230 -6.09 3.27 13.27
C THR A 230 -7.24 2.68 14.08
N THR A 231 -7.67 3.36 15.12
CA THR A 231 -8.97 3.10 15.73
C THR A 231 -10.08 3.46 14.74
N GLN A 232 -11.26 2.91 14.96
CA GLN A 232 -12.43 3.30 14.18
C GLN A 232 -12.77 4.77 14.46
N GLY A 233 -12.94 5.56 13.39
CA GLY A 233 -13.55 6.89 13.49
C GLY A 233 -15.07 6.77 13.54
N THR A 234 -15.73 7.82 14.00
CA THR A 234 -17.19 7.91 13.96
C THR A 234 -17.59 8.87 12.83
N PRO A 235 -18.40 8.43 11.86
CA PRO A 235 -18.86 9.32 10.80
C PRO A 235 -19.73 10.44 11.35
N ALA A 236 -19.74 11.58 10.65
CA ALA A 236 -20.64 12.68 10.98
C ALA A 236 -22.11 12.23 10.88
N THR A 237 -22.92 12.73 11.79
CA THR A 237 -24.40 12.63 11.72
C THR A 237 -24.98 14.03 11.49
N ALA A 238 -26.30 14.15 11.37
CA ALA A 238 -26.94 15.46 11.26
C ALA A 238 -26.69 16.38 12.48
N THR A 239 -26.31 15.79 13.62
CA THR A 239 -26.17 16.50 14.91
C THR A 239 -24.78 16.40 15.55
N THR A 240 -23.92 15.50 15.04
CA THR A 240 -22.57 15.30 15.59
C THR A 240 -21.51 15.37 14.50
N PRO A 241 -20.40 16.09 14.73
CA PRO A 241 -19.25 16.08 13.80
C PRO A 241 -18.64 14.69 13.70
N ALA A 242 -17.96 14.42 12.57
CA ALA A 242 -17.13 13.23 12.45
C ALA A 242 -15.99 13.24 13.49
N VAL A 243 -15.74 12.11 14.10
CA VAL A 243 -14.55 11.90 14.93
C VAL A 243 -13.56 11.06 14.13
N PRO A 244 -12.38 11.59 13.76
CA PRO A 244 -11.39 10.83 13.03
C PRO A 244 -10.84 9.67 13.87
N GLY A 245 -10.46 8.59 13.21
CA GLY A 245 -9.72 7.51 13.86
C GLY A 245 -8.36 8.00 14.38
N VAL A 246 -7.81 7.29 15.34
CA VAL A 246 -6.50 7.59 15.95
C VAL A 246 -5.51 6.47 15.63
N LEU A 247 -4.25 6.83 15.35
CA LEU A 247 -3.19 5.85 15.11
C LEU A 247 -2.96 4.94 16.31
N ILE A 248 -2.79 3.64 16.04
CA ILE A 248 -2.44 2.66 17.09
C ILE A 248 -0.91 2.61 17.21
N GLY A 249 -0.38 3.43 18.12
CA GLY A 249 1.06 3.65 18.30
C GLY A 249 1.86 2.38 18.57
N ASP A 250 1.34 1.47 19.42
CA ASP A 250 2.00 0.20 19.74
C ASP A 250 2.24 -0.69 18.49
N SER A 251 1.39 -0.55 17.47
CA SER A 251 1.60 -1.26 16.21
C SER A 251 2.79 -0.69 15.44
N LEU A 252 2.96 0.63 15.42
CA LEU A 252 4.06 1.31 14.73
C LEU A 252 5.41 0.96 15.34
N ALA A 253 5.47 0.75 16.66
CA ALA A 253 6.69 0.34 17.36
C ALA A 253 7.28 -0.98 16.82
N LYS A 254 6.45 -1.85 16.27
CA LYS A 254 6.85 -3.15 15.68
C LYS A 254 7.54 -3.03 14.33
N ILE A 255 7.41 -1.92 13.62
CA ILE A 255 8.05 -1.71 12.31
C ILE A 255 9.56 -1.69 12.48
N LYS A 256 10.26 -2.54 11.75
CA LYS A 256 11.74 -2.66 11.78
C LYS A 256 12.40 -2.27 10.46
N THR A 257 11.65 -2.23 9.38
CA THR A 257 12.14 -1.92 8.04
C THR A 257 11.72 -0.51 7.60
N PRO A 258 12.41 0.11 6.65
CA PRO A 258 12.00 1.39 6.08
C PRO A 258 10.59 1.34 5.50
N VAL A 259 9.82 2.41 5.69
CA VAL A 259 8.50 2.59 5.06
C VAL A 259 8.39 4.00 4.49
N MET A 260 7.84 4.11 3.29
CA MET A 260 7.50 5.37 2.65
C MET A 260 5.99 5.46 2.41
N LEU A 261 5.39 6.62 2.71
CA LEU A 261 3.98 6.92 2.43
C LEU A 261 3.90 8.04 1.40
N LEU A 262 3.14 7.81 0.33
CA LEU A 262 2.85 8.81 -0.71
C LEU A 262 1.32 8.98 -0.79
N SER A 263 0.84 10.21 -0.61
CA SER A 263 -0.59 10.53 -0.61
C SER A 263 -0.88 11.82 -1.37
N GLY A 264 -2.13 12.04 -1.72
CA GLY A 264 -2.60 13.30 -2.31
C GLY A 264 -3.33 14.17 -1.28
N SER A 265 -3.19 15.49 -1.34
CA SER A 265 -3.78 16.41 -0.36
C SER A 265 -5.32 16.49 -0.43
N LYS A 266 -5.91 16.11 -1.57
CA LYS A 266 -7.36 15.96 -1.72
C LYS A 266 -7.91 14.68 -1.05
N ASP A 267 -7.06 13.74 -0.62
CA ASP A 267 -7.45 12.65 0.28
C ASP A 267 -7.46 13.18 1.72
N ALA A 268 -8.57 13.82 2.08
CA ALA A 268 -8.72 14.52 3.36
C ALA A 268 -8.47 13.58 4.57
N ARG A 269 -8.86 12.31 4.46
CA ARG A 269 -8.69 11.32 5.52
C ARG A 269 -7.21 11.01 5.79
N ILE A 270 -6.46 10.74 4.74
CA ILE A 270 -5.03 10.40 4.88
C ILE A 270 -4.25 11.67 5.22
N GLY A 271 -4.53 12.78 4.52
CA GLY A 271 -3.88 14.06 4.76
C GLY A 271 -4.00 14.54 6.22
N ALA A 272 -5.17 14.37 6.84
CA ALA A 272 -5.38 14.73 8.23
C ALA A 272 -4.57 13.86 9.22
N MET A 273 -4.27 12.62 8.86
CA MET A 273 -3.53 11.69 9.72
C MET A 273 -2.00 11.75 9.55
N MET A 274 -1.51 12.26 8.42
CA MET A 274 -0.08 12.28 8.13
C MET A 274 0.77 13.01 9.17
N PRO A 275 0.41 14.21 9.68
CA PRO A 275 1.21 14.88 10.70
C PRO A 275 1.36 14.07 12.00
N ALA A 276 0.29 13.38 12.41
CA ALA A 276 0.34 12.50 13.59
C ALA A 276 1.20 11.25 13.32
N LEU A 277 1.13 10.67 12.11
CA LEU A 277 1.97 9.55 11.72
C LEU A 277 3.44 9.95 11.65
N ASP A 278 3.77 11.08 11.04
CA ASP A 278 5.13 11.60 10.94
C ASP A 278 5.73 11.78 12.35
N SER A 279 4.97 12.42 13.26
CA SER A 279 5.38 12.63 14.66
C SER A 279 5.59 11.31 15.40
N ALA A 280 4.68 10.34 15.23
CA ALA A 280 4.78 9.03 15.88
C ALA A 280 5.98 8.22 15.37
N MET A 281 6.20 8.19 14.05
CA MET A 281 7.33 7.49 13.44
C MET A 281 8.67 8.11 13.84
N GLN A 282 8.73 9.44 13.94
CA GLN A 282 9.91 10.16 14.43
C GLN A 282 10.19 9.83 15.92
N ALA A 283 9.16 9.91 16.77
CA ALA A 283 9.29 9.60 18.21
C ALA A 283 9.74 8.16 18.45
N LEU A 284 9.32 7.24 17.59
CA LEU A 284 9.72 5.82 17.62
C LEU A 284 11.04 5.55 16.88
N HIS A 285 11.74 6.56 16.41
CA HIS A 285 12.98 6.46 15.63
C HIS A 285 12.90 5.50 14.44
N LYS A 286 11.75 5.51 13.72
CA LYS A 286 11.56 4.66 12.54
C LYS A 286 12.17 5.28 11.29
N THR A 287 12.71 4.45 10.42
CA THR A 287 13.10 4.88 9.06
C THR A 287 11.82 5.03 8.23
N TYR A 288 11.33 6.27 8.17
CA TYR A 288 10.08 6.60 7.53
C TYR A 288 10.20 7.91 6.75
N SER A 289 9.43 8.03 5.68
CA SER A 289 9.19 9.29 4.96
C SER A 289 7.75 9.35 4.47
N GLY A 290 7.10 10.49 4.69
CA GLY A 290 5.77 10.82 4.19
C GLY A 290 5.83 11.95 3.18
N THR A 291 5.02 11.89 2.11
CA THR A 291 4.84 13.00 1.16
C THR A 291 3.35 13.11 0.83
N ASN A 292 2.80 14.32 1.00
CA ASN A 292 1.42 14.65 0.66
C ASN A 292 1.44 15.62 -0.52
N TYR A 293 1.03 15.14 -1.70
CA TYR A 293 1.09 15.90 -2.95
C TYR A 293 -0.08 16.86 -3.09
N GLU A 294 0.22 18.14 -3.18
CA GLU A 294 -0.80 19.18 -3.29
C GLU A 294 -1.69 19.01 -4.52
N GLY A 295 -3.00 19.11 -4.33
CA GLY A 295 -4.03 18.99 -5.36
C GLY A 295 -4.27 17.59 -5.89
N ALA A 296 -3.42 16.60 -5.57
CA ALA A 296 -3.59 15.23 -6.01
C ALA A 296 -4.68 14.51 -5.19
N ILE A 297 -5.40 13.59 -5.85
CA ILE A 297 -6.48 12.80 -5.24
C ILE A 297 -5.99 11.47 -4.68
N HIS A 298 -6.86 10.77 -3.95
CA HIS A 298 -6.69 9.34 -3.69
C HIS A 298 -6.61 8.59 -5.01
N GLY A 299 -5.61 7.70 -5.18
CA GLY A 299 -5.42 6.98 -6.46
C GLY A 299 -4.78 7.82 -7.57
N PHE A 300 -4.06 8.90 -7.25
CA PHE A 300 -3.45 9.80 -8.25
C PHE A 300 -2.58 9.07 -9.29
N LEU A 301 -1.90 7.99 -8.91
CA LEU A 301 -1.07 7.23 -9.83
C LEU A 301 -1.92 6.54 -10.92
N ARG A 302 -3.09 6.06 -10.57
CA ARG A 302 -4.05 5.46 -11.50
C ARG A 302 -4.73 6.51 -12.36
N ALA A 303 -5.02 7.68 -11.77
CA ALA A 303 -5.80 8.76 -12.37
C ALA A 303 -4.94 9.85 -13.03
N GLN A 304 -3.65 9.64 -13.25
CA GLN A 304 -2.69 10.65 -13.71
C GLN A 304 -3.01 11.27 -15.09
N ASP A 305 -3.85 10.63 -15.88
CA ASP A 305 -4.31 11.11 -17.18
C ASP A 305 -5.78 10.69 -17.43
N ASP A 306 -6.58 10.57 -16.35
CA ASP A 306 -7.98 10.16 -16.42
C ASP A 306 -8.84 11.35 -16.87
N PRO A 307 -9.40 11.33 -18.08
CA PRO A 307 -10.29 12.38 -18.54
C PRO A 307 -11.64 12.24 -17.82
N LYS A 308 -11.85 13.05 -16.78
CA LYS A 308 -13.15 13.16 -16.13
C LYS A 308 -14.14 13.91 -17.02
N SER A 309 -15.42 13.62 -16.83
CA SER A 309 -16.50 14.38 -17.46
C SER A 309 -17.38 15.03 -16.37
N PRO A 310 -17.39 16.37 -16.23
CA PRO A 310 -16.49 17.33 -16.90
C PRO A 310 -15.04 17.17 -16.48
N ARG A 311 -14.12 17.48 -17.41
CA ARG A 311 -12.68 17.37 -17.16
C ARG A 311 -12.22 18.41 -16.13
N ASP A 312 -11.46 17.99 -15.13
CA ASP A 312 -10.76 18.86 -14.19
C ASP A 312 -9.25 18.85 -14.52
N GLU A 313 -8.83 19.80 -15.36
CA GLU A 313 -7.45 19.89 -15.83
C GLU A 313 -6.45 20.19 -14.69
N VAL A 314 -6.89 20.89 -13.65
CA VAL A 314 -6.05 21.22 -12.49
C VAL A 314 -5.76 19.96 -11.69
N GLU A 315 -6.80 19.14 -11.45
CA GLU A 315 -6.64 17.89 -10.73
C GLU A 315 -5.81 16.88 -11.54
N GLU A 316 -6.05 16.78 -12.84
CA GLU A 316 -5.28 15.91 -13.75
C GLU A 316 -3.80 16.30 -13.74
N ALA A 317 -3.49 17.59 -13.83
CA ALA A 317 -2.12 18.11 -13.77
C ALA A 317 -1.46 17.80 -12.41
N ALA A 318 -2.20 17.95 -11.30
CA ALA A 318 -1.70 17.61 -9.97
C ALA A 318 -1.42 16.10 -9.81
N ASN A 319 -2.33 15.25 -10.30
CA ASN A 319 -2.14 13.79 -10.28
C ASN A 319 -0.90 13.37 -11.10
N LEU A 320 -0.71 13.96 -12.28
CA LEU A 320 0.45 13.69 -13.11
C LEU A 320 1.75 14.20 -12.45
N ALA A 321 1.72 15.40 -11.85
CA ALA A 321 2.88 15.94 -11.13
C ALA A 321 3.25 15.06 -9.93
N ALA A 322 2.27 14.62 -9.16
CA ALA A 322 2.45 13.69 -8.05
C ALA A 322 3.05 12.35 -8.51
N THR A 323 2.62 11.84 -9.67
CA THR A 323 3.16 10.60 -10.24
C THR A 323 4.61 10.78 -10.71
N LYS A 324 4.92 11.93 -11.36
CA LYS A 324 6.27 12.26 -11.84
C LYS A 324 7.30 12.38 -10.73
N ASP A 325 6.90 12.79 -9.52
CA ASP A 325 7.78 12.82 -8.36
C ASP A 325 7.74 11.50 -7.56
N GLY A 326 6.55 10.97 -7.32
CA GLY A 326 6.35 9.79 -6.47
C GLY A 326 6.94 8.51 -7.04
N TRP A 327 6.86 8.31 -8.36
CA TRP A 327 7.41 7.10 -8.97
C TRP A 327 8.94 7.02 -8.90
N PRO A 328 9.71 8.03 -9.31
CA PRO A 328 11.16 8.00 -9.14
C PRO A 328 11.60 7.85 -7.67
N ARG A 329 10.89 8.45 -6.70
CA ARG A 329 11.14 8.23 -5.27
C ARG A 329 10.91 6.77 -4.88
N THR A 330 9.85 6.15 -5.40
CA THR A 330 9.56 4.73 -5.19
C THR A 330 10.69 3.86 -5.71
N VAL A 331 11.12 4.09 -6.94
CA VAL A 331 12.24 3.35 -7.54
C VAL A 331 13.54 3.53 -6.76
N ALA A 332 13.85 4.76 -6.38
CA ALA A 332 15.03 5.06 -5.55
C ALA A 332 14.98 4.36 -4.17
N PHE A 333 13.80 4.37 -3.52
CA PHE A 333 13.57 3.65 -2.28
C PHE A 333 13.80 2.14 -2.44
N LEU A 334 13.25 1.55 -3.48
CA LEU A 334 13.42 0.12 -3.77
C LEU A 334 14.88 -0.22 -4.06
N LYS A 335 15.54 0.52 -4.95
CA LYS A 335 16.96 0.29 -5.28
C LYS A 335 17.83 0.38 -4.04
N LYS A 336 17.68 1.43 -3.23
CA LYS A 336 18.43 1.62 -1.99
C LYS A 336 18.28 0.44 -1.03
N ASN A 337 17.04 0.04 -0.74
CA ASN A 337 16.77 -0.94 0.31
C ASN A 337 16.97 -2.39 -0.16
N LEU A 338 16.81 -2.64 -1.46
CA LEU A 338 17.10 -3.95 -2.08
C LEU A 338 18.56 -4.07 -2.55
N GLY A 339 19.39 -3.03 -2.37
CA GLY A 339 20.80 -3.06 -2.73
C GLY A 339 21.06 -3.19 -4.23
N VAL A 340 20.20 -2.59 -5.05
CA VAL A 340 20.38 -2.49 -6.51
C VAL A 340 21.11 -1.18 -6.82
N LYS A 341 22.14 -1.26 -7.66
CA LYS A 341 22.93 -0.09 -8.10
C LYS A 341 22.22 0.64 -9.23
#